data_6d93cb48f89bfbd7570e9114ba5be5c3
#
_entry.id   6d93cb48f89bfbd7570e9114ba5be5c3
#
_cell.length_a   1.000
_cell.length_b   1.000
_cell.length_c   1.000
_cell.angle_alpha   90.00
_cell.angle_beta   90.00
_cell.angle_gamma   90.00
#
_symmetry.space_group_name_H-M   'P 1'
#
loop_
_entity.id
_entity.type
_entity.pdbx_description
1 polymer ?
#
loop_
_entity_poly.entity_id
_entity_poly.type
_entity_poly.pdbx_seq_one_letter_code
_entity_poly.pdbx_strand_id
1 'polypeptide(L)'
;MGKEQQTPQPAVTYVDPFRDTGSLKPISAEARTLLRTVNQKIAARPSLRAIVDYLFDNTQELIPCDRMGLAFIDEQSVYVTSYYNRASYERLRIDQGYREGLRGSTLTDVMHSGLPRIINDLEAYVRDHPRSRSSKLLIEEGVRSSLTCPLIVEGRVVGFIFRSSRTPYTYGPNHIELQMAIAERLSQAVEKAWRIEQLEEANYAYTQMLGFVSHELQSPVASMVTDAQILSQGYLGDLTPEQRAKVLSMERKGQYLLSLVREYLDLAQVEGGELRLAPRSRVDVMEEVVAEAVDLVRPQADAHGIHLMTCVPSPALPPVCCDPTLLRIVTVNLLDNAIKYGDEGGDIRVKAEVTLDEKGGERLRISVWNSGPGFSHGEQNKLFRRFSRLDDPALKSRRGTGVGLYNSWRIVQLHKGRIAAESEQGQWAEFSFEIPAAADCPVPEAVDLGSSA
;
A
#
# COMPACT_ATOMS: atom_id res chain seq x y z
N MET A 1 -21.03 35.81 -57.78
CA MET A 1 -20.98 34.73 -56.80
C MET A 1 -19.51 34.38 -56.60
N GLY A 2 -18.89 35.06 -55.61
CA GLY A 2 -17.49 34.83 -55.26
C GLY A 2 -17.33 33.51 -54.50
N LYS A 3 -16.48 32.61 -54.98
CA LYS A 3 -15.98 31.49 -54.23
C LYS A 3 -15.02 32.03 -53.17
N GLU A 4 -15.39 32.04 -51.92
CA GLU A 4 -14.44 32.20 -50.80
C GLU A 4 -13.39 31.08 -50.95
N GLN A 5 -12.19 31.47 -51.32
CA GLN A 5 -11.00 30.61 -51.24
C GLN A 5 -10.74 30.34 -49.77
N GLN A 6 -11.18 29.18 -49.25
CA GLN A 6 -10.75 28.67 -47.97
C GLN A 6 -9.22 28.48 -48.04
N THR A 7 -8.52 29.31 -47.29
CA THR A 7 -7.06 29.16 -47.06
C THR A 7 -6.84 27.75 -46.52
N PRO A 8 -5.93 26.93 -47.09
CA PRO A 8 -5.69 25.58 -46.57
C PRO A 8 -5.24 25.65 -45.10
N GLN A 9 -6.00 25.00 -44.23
CA GLN A 9 -5.62 24.93 -42.81
C GLN A 9 -4.29 24.20 -42.70
N PRO A 10 -3.36 24.69 -41.81
CA PRO A 10 -2.06 24.04 -41.64
C PRO A 10 -2.25 22.60 -41.17
N ALA A 11 -1.33 21.71 -41.57
CA ALA A 11 -1.37 20.30 -41.18
C ALA A 11 -1.31 20.09 -39.66
N VAL A 12 -0.65 21.01 -38.96
CA VAL A 12 -0.54 21.03 -37.48
C VAL A 12 -0.96 22.40 -36.97
N THR A 13 -1.80 22.40 -35.93
CA THR A 13 -2.23 23.62 -35.23
C THR A 13 -1.95 23.47 -33.73
N TYR A 14 -1.22 24.44 -33.17
CA TYR A 14 -1.10 24.60 -31.72
C TYR A 14 -2.08 25.69 -31.31
N VAL A 15 -2.86 25.44 -30.26
CA VAL A 15 -3.89 26.39 -29.81
C VAL A 15 -3.57 26.83 -28.41
N ASP A 16 -3.45 28.16 -28.21
CA ASP A 16 -3.34 28.76 -26.89
C ASP A 16 -4.75 29.09 -26.37
N PRO A 17 -5.31 28.28 -25.45
CA PRO A 17 -6.66 28.50 -24.97
C PRO A 17 -6.83 29.83 -24.20
N PHE A 18 -5.73 30.50 -23.82
CA PHE A 18 -5.74 31.77 -23.11
C PHE A 18 -5.58 32.98 -24.03
N ARG A 19 -5.00 32.84 -25.21
CA ARG A 19 -4.82 33.92 -26.19
C ARG A 19 -5.88 33.92 -27.29
N ASP A 20 -6.38 32.76 -27.67
CA ASP A 20 -7.35 32.60 -28.74
C ASP A 20 -8.82 32.73 -28.28
N THR A 21 -9.04 33.37 -27.12
CA THR A 21 -10.36 33.54 -26.46
C THR A 21 -11.41 34.25 -27.29
N GLY A 22 -11.06 34.91 -28.39
CA GLY A 22 -12.01 35.56 -29.30
C GLY A 22 -12.89 34.58 -30.13
N SER A 23 -12.55 33.30 -30.17
CA SER A 23 -13.21 32.27 -30.99
C SER A 23 -13.92 31.19 -30.18
N LEU A 24 -13.75 31.18 -28.84
CA LEU A 24 -14.29 30.14 -27.96
C LEU A 24 -15.73 30.49 -27.56
N LYS A 25 -16.68 29.66 -27.94
CA LYS A 25 -18.03 29.73 -27.41
C LYS A 25 -18.03 29.19 -25.99
N PRO A 26 -18.74 29.84 -25.05
CA PRO A 26 -18.81 29.31 -23.69
C PRO A 26 -19.33 27.87 -23.68
N ILE A 27 -18.67 27.03 -22.89
CA ILE A 27 -19.03 25.61 -22.72
C ILE A 27 -20.52 25.53 -22.39
N SER A 28 -21.30 24.72 -23.13
CA SER A 28 -22.74 24.54 -22.92
C SER A 28 -23.03 24.03 -21.50
N ALA A 29 -24.22 24.30 -20.99
CA ALA A 29 -24.65 23.83 -19.67
C ALA A 29 -24.57 22.28 -19.57
N GLU A 30 -24.89 21.59 -20.66
CA GLU A 30 -24.82 20.13 -20.80
C GLU A 30 -23.37 19.64 -20.68
N ALA A 31 -22.44 20.28 -21.41
CA ALA A 31 -21.02 19.96 -21.34
C ALA A 31 -20.43 20.20 -19.95
N ARG A 32 -20.85 21.26 -19.23
CA ARG A 32 -20.44 21.49 -17.84
C ARG A 32 -20.96 20.40 -16.89
N THR A 33 -22.19 19.95 -17.09
CA THR A 33 -22.79 18.89 -16.27
C THR A 33 -22.06 17.57 -16.51
N LEU A 34 -21.76 17.25 -17.78
CA LEU A 34 -20.99 16.06 -18.12
C LEU A 34 -19.55 16.12 -17.56
N LEU A 35 -18.87 17.26 -17.65
CA LEU A 35 -17.55 17.45 -17.02
C LEU A 35 -17.57 17.22 -15.50
N ARG A 36 -18.62 17.67 -14.80
CA ARG A 36 -18.77 17.39 -13.36
C ARG A 36 -18.88 15.89 -13.10
N THR A 37 -19.69 15.19 -13.87
CA THR A 37 -19.88 13.76 -13.74
C THR A 37 -18.59 12.99 -14.08
N VAL A 38 -17.89 13.39 -15.14
CA VAL A 38 -16.57 12.84 -15.53
C VAL A 38 -15.58 13.05 -14.39
N ASN A 39 -15.50 14.25 -13.82
CA ASN A 39 -14.59 14.56 -12.71
C ASN A 39 -14.85 13.70 -11.46
N GLN A 40 -16.12 13.51 -11.08
CA GLN A 40 -16.50 12.64 -9.96
C GLN A 40 -16.13 11.17 -10.22
N LYS A 41 -16.33 10.70 -11.46
CA LYS A 41 -16.03 9.33 -11.86
C LYS A 41 -14.51 9.09 -11.96
N ILE A 42 -13.73 10.07 -12.42
CA ILE A 42 -12.26 10.00 -12.39
C ILE A 42 -11.76 9.86 -10.94
N ALA A 43 -12.28 10.66 -10.03
CA ALA A 43 -11.91 10.61 -8.61
C ALA A 43 -12.26 9.28 -7.91
N ALA A 44 -13.31 8.60 -8.37
CA ALA A 44 -13.79 7.35 -7.78
C ALA A 44 -13.18 6.08 -8.39
N ARG A 45 -12.39 6.17 -9.47
CA ARG A 45 -11.87 4.99 -10.18
C ARG A 45 -10.50 4.56 -9.69
N PRO A 46 -10.31 3.24 -9.47
CA PRO A 46 -9.07 2.72 -8.88
C PRO A 46 -7.89 2.67 -9.87
N SER A 47 -8.12 2.74 -11.20
CA SER A 47 -7.05 2.61 -12.18
C SER A 47 -7.18 3.58 -13.35
N LEU A 48 -6.03 3.98 -13.92
CA LEU A 48 -5.96 4.84 -15.10
C LEU A 48 -6.62 4.21 -16.32
N ARG A 49 -6.56 2.89 -16.48
CA ARG A 49 -7.25 2.14 -17.55
C ARG A 49 -8.76 2.35 -17.48
N ALA A 50 -9.34 2.10 -16.30
CA ALA A 50 -10.78 2.29 -16.08
C ALA A 50 -11.23 3.73 -16.31
N ILE A 51 -10.34 4.71 -16.08
CA ILE A 51 -10.60 6.11 -16.40
C ILE A 51 -10.65 6.33 -17.92
N VAL A 52 -9.66 5.81 -18.67
CA VAL A 52 -9.62 5.94 -20.13
C VAL A 52 -10.84 5.26 -20.79
N ASP A 53 -11.20 4.05 -20.35
CA ASP A 53 -12.40 3.35 -20.83
C ASP A 53 -13.67 4.18 -20.58
N TYR A 54 -13.82 4.69 -19.35
CA TYR A 54 -14.95 5.54 -19.02
C TYR A 54 -15.01 6.81 -19.89
N LEU A 55 -13.89 7.48 -20.09
CA LEU A 55 -13.80 8.67 -20.94
C LEU A 55 -14.13 8.33 -22.40
N PHE A 56 -13.61 7.22 -22.91
CA PHE A 56 -13.91 6.77 -24.27
C PHE A 56 -15.41 6.54 -24.46
N ASP A 57 -16.05 5.81 -23.55
CA ASP A 57 -17.46 5.40 -23.68
C ASP A 57 -18.45 6.57 -23.43
N ASN A 58 -18.09 7.56 -22.61
CA ASN A 58 -19.04 8.58 -22.15
C ASN A 58 -18.81 10.00 -22.66
N THR A 59 -17.78 10.25 -23.48
CA THR A 59 -17.48 11.60 -24.00
C THR A 59 -17.53 11.70 -25.51
N GLN A 60 -18.00 10.67 -26.22
CA GLN A 60 -18.06 10.61 -27.69
C GLN A 60 -18.93 11.71 -28.32
N GLU A 61 -20.04 12.06 -27.67
CA GLU A 61 -20.94 13.11 -28.14
C GLU A 61 -20.30 14.50 -28.09
N LEU A 62 -19.37 14.71 -27.18
CA LEU A 62 -18.71 16.00 -26.99
C LEU A 62 -17.38 16.12 -27.74
N ILE A 63 -16.59 15.05 -27.72
CA ILE A 63 -15.31 14.99 -28.42
C ILE A 63 -15.24 13.63 -29.10
N PRO A 64 -15.70 13.55 -30.35
CA PRO A 64 -15.72 12.28 -31.07
C PRO A 64 -14.32 11.72 -31.26
N CYS A 65 -14.16 10.42 -31.07
CA CYS A 65 -12.91 9.73 -31.36
C CYS A 65 -13.16 8.26 -31.66
N ASP A 66 -12.38 7.72 -32.58
CA ASP A 66 -12.33 6.29 -32.87
C ASP A 66 -11.26 5.58 -32.02
N ARG A 67 -10.33 6.37 -31.45
CA ARG A 67 -9.25 5.89 -30.60
C ARG A 67 -8.88 6.92 -29.54
N MET A 68 -8.68 6.46 -28.30
CA MET A 68 -8.13 7.22 -27.22
C MET A 68 -6.89 6.52 -26.68
N GLY A 69 -5.82 7.27 -26.41
CA GLY A 69 -4.57 6.76 -25.88
C GLY A 69 -4.04 7.61 -24.72
N LEU A 70 -3.35 6.95 -23.83
CA LEU A 70 -2.61 7.55 -22.73
C LEU A 70 -1.14 7.10 -22.84
N ALA A 71 -0.21 8.05 -22.78
CA ALA A 71 1.21 7.75 -22.84
C ALA A 71 1.98 8.64 -21.88
N PHE A 72 3.09 8.12 -21.34
CA PHE A 72 3.95 8.82 -20.39
C PHE A 72 5.33 9.08 -20.97
N ILE A 73 5.94 10.17 -20.51
CA ILE A 73 7.30 10.57 -20.83
C ILE A 73 8.21 9.96 -19.76
N ASP A 74 9.36 9.41 -20.16
CA ASP A 74 10.37 8.94 -19.23
C ASP A 74 11.02 10.09 -18.44
N GLU A 75 11.68 9.77 -17.33
CA GLU A 75 12.30 10.78 -16.44
C GLU A 75 13.33 11.66 -17.16
N GLN A 76 13.99 11.11 -18.17
CA GLN A 76 15.01 11.80 -18.97
C GLN A 76 14.41 12.65 -20.10
N SER A 77 13.08 12.61 -20.29
CA SER A 77 12.34 13.30 -21.37
C SER A 77 12.84 12.95 -22.79
N VAL A 78 13.31 11.72 -22.96
CA VAL A 78 13.86 11.23 -24.24
C VAL A 78 12.84 10.40 -25.01
N TYR A 79 12.02 9.64 -24.31
CA TYR A 79 11.05 8.73 -24.89
C TYR A 79 9.64 8.96 -24.37
N VAL A 80 8.67 8.66 -25.22
CA VAL A 80 7.26 8.51 -24.84
C VAL A 80 6.86 7.04 -24.96
N THR A 81 6.20 6.50 -23.93
CA THR A 81 5.76 5.11 -23.90
C THR A 81 4.24 5.06 -23.76
N SER A 82 3.60 4.31 -24.64
CA SER A 82 2.17 4.09 -24.60
C SER A 82 1.79 3.24 -23.39
N TYR A 83 0.93 3.79 -22.53
CA TYR A 83 0.45 3.12 -21.33
C TYR A 83 -0.79 2.30 -21.59
N TYR A 84 -1.79 2.88 -22.26
CA TYR A 84 -3.05 2.21 -22.57
C TYR A 84 -3.74 2.87 -23.75
N ASN A 85 -4.45 2.05 -24.54
CA ASN A 85 -5.24 2.50 -25.69
C ASN A 85 -6.60 1.81 -25.72
N ARG A 86 -7.63 2.59 -26.05
CA ARG A 86 -8.99 2.12 -26.33
C ARG A 86 -9.39 2.55 -27.72
N ALA A 87 -9.96 1.66 -28.52
CA ALA A 87 -10.43 1.97 -29.88
C ALA A 87 -11.75 1.27 -30.18
N SER A 88 -12.49 1.82 -31.16
CA SER A 88 -13.71 1.22 -31.71
C SER A 88 -13.44 0.12 -32.75
N TYR A 89 -12.16 -0.22 -32.98
CA TYR A 89 -11.69 -1.20 -33.96
C TYR A 89 -10.64 -2.15 -33.36
N GLU A 90 -10.48 -3.35 -33.93
CA GLU A 90 -9.74 -4.45 -33.31
C GLU A 90 -8.21 -4.40 -33.50
N ARG A 91 -7.69 -3.77 -34.56
CA ARG A 91 -6.26 -3.84 -34.89
C ARG A 91 -5.50 -2.58 -34.48
N LEU A 92 -4.99 -2.56 -33.27
CA LEU A 92 -4.06 -1.54 -32.79
C LEU A 92 -2.62 -1.87 -33.23
N ARG A 93 -1.93 -0.91 -33.88
CA ARG A 93 -0.50 -0.96 -34.24
C ARG A 93 0.34 -0.31 -33.14
N ILE A 94 -0.23 0.70 -32.48
CA ILE A 94 0.35 1.33 -31.28
C ILE A 94 -0.46 0.87 -30.10
N ASP A 95 0.09 -0.07 -29.34
CA ASP A 95 -0.54 -0.62 -28.17
C ASP A 95 0.34 -0.40 -26.92
N GLN A 96 -0.05 -0.96 -25.81
CA GLN A 96 0.65 -0.86 -24.54
C GLN A 96 2.13 -1.26 -24.68
N GLY A 97 3.02 -0.42 -24.13
CA GLY A 97 4.47 -0.63 -24.19
C GLY A 97 5.15 -0.14 -25.47
N TYR A 98 4.40 0.33 -26.47
CA TYR A 98 5.01 0.97 -27.65
C TYR A 98 5.79 2.21 -27.22
N ARG A 99 7.05 2.30 -27.66
CA ARG A 99 7.99 3.36 -27.26
C ARG A 99 8.56 4.07 -28.49
N GLU A 100 8.55 5.40 -28.46
CA GLU A 100 9.13 6.22 -29.53
C GLU A 100 9.92 7.40 -28.94
N GLY A 101 11.01 7.81 -29.63
CA GLY A 101 11.81 8.96 -29.22
C GLY A 101 11.09 10.28 -29.45
N LEU A 102 11.19 11.19 -28.50
CA LEU A 102 10.60 12.53 -28.57
C LEU A 102 11.39 13.44 -29.53
N ARG A 103 12.70 13.21 -29.71
CA ARG A 103 13.56 14.06 -30.51
C ARG A 103 13.11 14.12 -31.98
N GLY A 104 12.78 15.34 -32.45
CA GLY A 104 12.29 15.59 -33.80
C GLY A 104 10.79 15.27 -34.00
N SER A 105 10.08 14.96 -32.93
CA SER A 105 8.62 14.82 -32.92
C SER A 105 7.99 16.16 -32.54
N THR A 106 6.83 16.49 -33.13
CA THR A 106 6.03 17.65 -32.71
C THR A 106 5.42 17.48 -31.31
N LEU A 107 5.55 16.32 -30.67
CA LEU A 107 5.27 16.16 -29.24
C LEU A 107 6.27 16.92 -28.35
N THR A 108 7.49 17.15 -28.85
CA THR A 108 8.48 17.99 -28.16
C THR A 108 7.97 19.43 -27.99
N ASP A 109 7.27 19.96 -28.98
CA ASP A 109 6.70 21.31 -28.91
C ASP A 109 5.56 21.35 -27.88
N VAL A 110 4.71 20.33 -27.84
CA VAL A 110 3.66 20.18 -26.81
C VAL A 110 4.28 20.08 -25.43
N MET A 111 5.37 19.34 -25.28
CA MET A 111 6.08 19.17 -24.02
C MET A 111 6.67 20.49 -23.51
N HIS A 112 7.27 21.30 -24.39
CA HIS A 112 7.90 22.55 -24.01
C HIS A 112 6.91 23.69 -23.82
N SER A 113 5.87 23.77 -24.66
CA SER A 113 4.88 24.84 -24.60
C SER A 113 3.75 24.58 -23.59
N GLY A 114 3.49 23.31 -23.27
CA GLY A 114 2.29 22.94 -22.51
C GLY A 114 0.98 23.14 -23.30
N LEU A 115 1.05 23.45 -24.60
CA LEU A 115 -0.11 23.73 -25.43
C LEU A 115 -0.63 22.45 -26.13
N PRO A 116 -1.93 22.28 -26.27
CA PRO A 116 -2.51 21.19 -27.04
C PRO A 116 -2.21 21.32 -28.54
N ARG A 117 -2.17 20.19 -29.23
CA ARG A 117 -1.88 20.10 -30.66
C ARG A 117 -2.99 19.36 -31.39
N ILE A 118 -3.43 19.91 -32.53
CA ILE A 118 -4.29 19.22 -33.50
C ILE A 118 -3.47 18.86 -34.73
N ILE A 119 -3.55 17.63 -35.18
CA ILE A 119 -3.17 17.20 -36.53
C ILE A 119 -4.48 17.04 -37.33
N ASN A 120 -4.72 17.97 -38.27
CA ASN A 120 -5.96 18.05 -39.01
C ASN A 120 -6.07 16.94 -40.07
N ASP A 121 -4.96 16.61 -40.75
CA ASP A 121 -4.85 15.50 -41.69
C ASP A 121 -3.50 14.80 -41.52
N LEU A 122 -3.56 13.57 -41.04
CA LEU A 122 -2.39 12.77 -40.72
C LEU A 122 -1.56 12.39 -41.95
N GLU A 123 -2.22 12.22 -43.11
CA GLU A 123 -1.51 11.95 -44.36
C GLU A 123 -0.72 13.19 -44.85
N ALA A 124 -1.32 14.38 -44.73
CA ALA A 124 -0.60 15.62 -44.99
C ALA A 124 0.57 15.79 -44.04
N TYR A 125 0.34 15.53 -42.75
CA TYR A 125 1.38 15.61 -41.70
C TYR A 125 2.59 14.69 -41.97
N VAL A 126 2.36 13.45 -42.40
CA VAL A 126 3.43 12.49 -42.71
C VAL A 126 4.25 12.89 -43.93
N ARG A 127 3.66 13.60 -44.91
CA ARG A 127 4.44 14.18 -46.02
C ARG A 127 5.49 15.17 -45.56
N ASP A 128 5.12 16.01 -44.56
CA ASP A 128 6.05 17.01 -43.99
C ASP A 128 6.98 16.39 -42.96
N HIS A 129 6.56 15.28 -42.32
CA HIS A 129 7.30 14.56 -41.28
C HIS A 129 7.52 13.08 -41.62
N PRO A 130 8.29 12.76 -42.68
CA PRO A 130 8.41 11.39 -43.20
C PRO A 130 9.13 10.41 -42.25
N ARG A 131 9.77 10.93 -41.20
CA ARG A 131 10.45 10.09 -40.18
C ARG A 131 9.55 9.70 -38.99
N SER A 132 8.33 10.26 -38.93
CA SER A 132 7.40 9.91 -37.83
C SER A 132 6.89 8.48 -38.01
N ARG A 133 7.35 7.58 -37.18
CA ARG A 133 6.99 6.16 -37.22
C ARG A 133 5.56 5.94 -36.67
N SER A 134 5.24 6.57 -35.51
CA SER A 134 3.91 6.47 -34.92
C SER A 134 2.81 6.98 -35.84
N SER A 135 3.05 8.09 -36.57
CA SER A 135 2.06 8.64 -37.47
C SER A 135 1.77 7.70 -38.65
N LYS A 136 2.79 6.98 -39.16
CA LYS A 136 2.61 5.97 -40.21
C LYS A 136 1.79 4.79 -39.69
N LEU A 137 2.07 4.31 -38.49
CA LEU A 137 1.31 3.23 -37.85
C LEU A 137 -0.16 3.63 -37.64
N LEU A 138 -0.41 4.88 -37.20
CA LEU A 138 -1.77 5.40 -37.04
C LEU A 138 -2.53 5.48 -38.40
N ILE A 139 -1.86 5.84 -39.49
CA ILE A 139 -2.46 5.79 -40.84
C ILE A 139 -2.82 4.35 -41.24
N GLU A 140 -1.98 3.37 -40.93
CA GLU A 140 -2.27 1.95 -41.13
C GLU A 140 -3.51 1.48 -40.35
N GLU A 141 -3.78 2.09 -39.18
CA GLU A 141 -5.00 1.89 -38.40
C GLU A 141 -6.22 2.60 -39.01
N GLY A 142 -6.02 3.44 -40.03
CA GLY A 142 -7.05 4.24 -40.67
C GLY A 142 -7.31 5.60 -39.99
N VAL A 143 -6.47 6.02 -39.08
CA VAL A 143 -6.57 7.33 -38.39
C VAL A 143 -6.21 8.45 -39.37
N ARG A 144 -7.01 9.54 -39.39
CA ARG A 144 -6.84 10.68 -40.25
C ARG A 144 -6.62 12.01 -39.51
N SER A 145 -7.12 12.15 -38.30
CA SER A 145 -6.89 13.34 -37.46
C SER A 145 -6.62 12.98 -36.00
N SER A 146 -5.91 13.85 -35.28
CA SER A 146 -5.54 13.60 -33.89
C SER A 146 -5.51 14.88 -33.08
N LEU A 147 -6.07 14.84 -31.87
CA LEU A 147 -5.97 15.85 -30.84
C LEU A 147 -5.08 15.31 -29.70
N THR A 148 -4.04 16.03 -29.36
CA THR A 148 -3.09 15.71 -28.29
C THR A 148 -3.15 16.79 -27.22
N CYS A 149 -3.41 16.41 -25.96
CA CYS A 149 -3.30 17.32 -24.84
C CYS A 149 -2.24 16.84 -23.84
N PRO A 150 -1.40 17.75 -23.31
CA PRO A 150 -0.42 17.41 -22.30
C PRO A 150 -1.09 17.07 -20.96
N LEU A 151 -0.48 16.16 -20.21
CA LEU A 151 -0.76 15.92 -18.81
C LEU A 151 0.31 16.66 -18.01
N ILE A 152 -0.12 17.67 -17.25
CA ILE A 152 0.78 18.57 -16.53
C ILE A 152 0.65 18.32 -15.02
N VAL A 153 1.77 18.02 -14.38
CA VAL A 153 1.89 17.81 -12.94
C VAL A 153 2.99 18.73 -12.43
N GLU A 154 2.70 19.57 -11.45
CA GLU A 154 3.65 20.52 -10.86
C GLU A 154 4.40 21.37 -11.91
N GLY A 155 3.71 21.77 -12.98
CA GLY A 155 4.29 22.56 -14.07
C GLY A 155 5.14 21.77 -15.08
N ARG A 156 5.30 20.46 -14.92
CA ARG A 156 5.97 19.55 -15.87
C ARG A 156 4.97 18.75 -16.67
N VAL A 157 5.23 18.60 -17.96
CA VAL A 157 4.50 17.64 -18.79
C VAL A 157 5.03 16.24 -18.50
N VAL A 158 4.18 15.38 -17.94
CA VAL A 158 4.51 13.98 -17.56
C VAL A 158 4.02 12.97 -18.59
N GLY A 159 3.15 13.39 -19.48
CA GLY A 159 2.58 12.52 -20.49
C GLY A 159 1.60 13.23 -21.41
N PHE A 160 0.87 12.45 -22.19
CA PHE A 160 -0.10 12.94 -23.14
C PHE A 160 -1.35 12.07 -23.15
N ILE A 161 -2.51 12.73 -23.32
CA ILE A 161 -3.74 12.06 -23.73
C ILE A 161 -4.00 12.35 -25.20
N PHE A 162 -4.29 11.32 -25.96
CA PHE A 162 -4.56 11.38 -27.39
C PHE A 162 -6.02 11.03 -27.65
N ARG A 163 -6.67 11.80 -28.55
CA ARG A 163 -7.89 11.40 -29.25
C ARG A 163 -7.62 11.38 -30.72
N SER A 164 -8.05 10.35 -31.40
CA SER A 164 -7.82 10.19 -32.82
C SER A 164 -9.09 9.77 -33.54
N SER A 165 -9.34 10.34 -34.71
CA SER A 165 -10.49 10.02 -35.53
C SER A 165 -10.05 9.49 -36.90
N ARG A 166 -10.86 8.62 -37.50
CA ARG A 166 -10.71 8.11 -38.86
C ARG A 166 -11.20 9.12 -39.92
N THR A 167 -11.76 10.23 -39.46
CA THR A 167 -12.18 11.34 -40.32
C THR A 167 -11.16 12.48 -40.18
N PRO A 168 -10.68 13.08 -41.30
CA PRO A 168 -9.83 14.26 -41.23
C PRO A 168 -10.63 15.48 -40.77
N TYR A 169 -9.94 16.47 -40.18
CA TYR A 169 -10.52 17.74 -39.73
C TYR A 169 -11.62 17.60 -38.65
N THR A 170 -11.56 16.54 -37.85
CA THR A 170 -12.58 16.26 -36.82
C THR A 170 -12.50 17.27 -35.65
N TYR A 171 -11.30 17.73 -35.30
CA TYR A 171 -11.09 18.52 -34.08
C TYR A 171 -11.00 20.01 -34.36
N GLY A 172 -11.54 20.82 -33.42
CA GLY A 172 -11.51 22.26 -33.44
C GLY A 172 -11.35 22.85 -32.04
N PRO A 173 -11.34 24.21 -31.92
CA PRO A 173 -11.06 24.89 -30.65
C PRO A 173 -11.97 24.46 -29.49
N ASN A 174 -13.27 24.23 -29.72
CA ASN A 174 -14.21 23.79 -28.67
C ASN A 174 -13.82 22.42 -28.08
N HIS A 175 -13.30 21.51 -28.90
CA HIS A 175 -12.85 20.19 -28.48
C HIS A 175 -11.59 20.30 -27.60
N ILE A 176 -10.73 21.29 -27.87
CA ILE A 176 -9.49 21.54 -27.11
C ILE A 176 -9.83 21.96 -25.68
N GLU A 177 -10.71 22.94 -25.53
CA GLU A 177 -11.08 23.46 -24.19
C GLU A 177 -11.60 22.34 -23.30
N LEU A 178 -12.50 21.52 -23.85
CA LEU A 178 -13.08 20.39 -23.16
C LEU A 178 -12.05 19.32 -22.82
N GLN A 179 -11.19 18.99 -23.80
CA GLN A 179 -10.14 17.99 -23.61
C GLN A 179 -9.06 18.46 -22.60
N MET A 180 -8.74 19.75 -22.57
CA MET A 180 -7.82 20.32 -21.59
C MET A 180 -8.40 20.24 -20.18
N ALA A 181 -9.69 20.54 -19.98
CA ALA A 181 -10.33 20.37 -18.69
C ALA A 181 -10.34 18.91 -18.19
N ILE A 182 -10.47 17.95 -19.12
CA ILE A 182 -10.35 16.52 -18.82
C ILE A 182 -8.89 16.19 -18.48
N ALA A 183 -7.92 16.68 -19.28
CA ALA A 183 -6.50 16.42 -19.11
C ALA A 183 -5.98 16.95 -17.76
N GLU A 184 -6.43 18.12 -17.31
CA GLU A 184 -6.09 18.68 -16.00
C GLU A 184 -6.48 17.73 -14.86
N ARG A 185 -7.71 17.20 -14.89
CA ARG A 185 -8.20 16.26 -13.87
C ARG A 185 -7.50 14.91 -13.95
N LEU A 186 -7.25 14.45 -15.17
CA LEU A 186 -6.50 13.22 -15.38
C LEU A 186 -5.06 13.34 -14.88
N SER A 187 -4.42 14.50 -15.04
CA SER A 187 -3.07 14.78 -14.52
C SER A 187 -2.99 14.57 -13.00
N GLN A 188 -3.98 15.06 -12.25
CA GLN A 188 -4.04 14.85 -10.80
C GLN A 188 -4.20 13.36 -10.42
N ALA A 189 -5.01 12.62 -11.18
CA ALA A 189 -5.20 11.18 -10.96
C ALA A 189 -3.91 10.38 -11.31
N VAL A 190 -3.25 10.76 -12.40
CA VAL A 190 -1.97 10.17 -12.84
C VAL A 190 -0.89 10.40 -11.78
N GLU A 191 -0.76 11.62 -11.29
CA GLU A 191 0.20 11.97 -10.24
C GLU A 191 -0.01 11.11 -9.01
N LYS A 192 -1.25 11.03 -8.55
CA LYS A 192 -1.59 10.21 -7.38
C LYS A 192 -1.26 8.73 -7.59
N ALA A 193 -1.62 8.18 -8.75
CA ALA A 193 -1.34 6.77 -9.08
C ALA A 193 0.17 6.51 -9.14
N TRP A 194 0.93 7.38 -9.78
CA TRP A 194 2.39 7.25 -9.91
C TRP A 194 3.09 7.37 -8.55
N ARG A 195 2.68 8.32 -7.70
CA ARG A 195 3.22 8.45 -6.33
C ARG A 195 2.94 7.20 -5.48
N ILE A 196 1.75 6.61 -5.64
CA ILE A 196 1.41 5.37 -4.93
C ILE A 196 2.34 4.24 -5.40
N GLU A 197 2.49 4.04 -6.70
CA GLU A 197 3.35 3.01 -7.29
C GLU A 197 4.82 3.15 -6.85
N GLN A 198 5.37 4.38 -6.88
CA GLN A 198 6.71 4.64 -6.38
C GLN A 198 6.87 4.35 -4.88
N LEU A 199 5.85 4.70 -4.07
CA LEU A 199 5.86 4.39 -2.65
C LEU A 199 5.80 2.89 -2.39
N GLU A 200 5.02 2.15 -3.17
CA GLU A 200 4.92 0.70 -3.10
C GLU A 200 6.25 0.03 -3.49
N GLU A 201 6.87 0.47 -4.61
CA GLU A 201 8.19 -0.02 -5.03
C GLU A 201 9.28 0.27 -3.99
N ALA A 202 9.32 1.50 -3.48
CA ALA A 202 10.29 1.88 -2.46
C ALA A 202 10.09 1.09 -1.16
N ASN A 203 8.83 0.88 -0.75
CA ASN A 203 8.49 0.11 0.42
C ASN A 203 8.87 -1.37 0.25
N TYR A 204 8.60 -1.95 -0.93
CA TYR A 204 9.00 -3.30 -1.26
C TYR A 204 10.54 -3.47 -1.22
N ALA A 205 11.29 -2.58 -1.87
CA ALA A 205 12.74 -2.61 -1.85
C ALA A 205 13.31 -2.47 -0.43
N TYR A 206 12.69 -1.60 0.40
CA TYR A 206 13.06 -1.43 1.80
C TYR A 206 12.84 -2.71 2.62
N THR A 207 11.71 -3.38 2.44
CA THR A 207 11.38 -4.64 3.13
C THR A 207 12.34 -5.76 2.74
N GLN A 208 12.64 -5.90 1.45
CA GLN A 208 13.61 -6.88 0.94
C GLN A 208 15.01 -6.62 1.51
N MET A 209 15.46 -5.37 1.54
CA MET A 209 16.74 -4.99 2.14
C MET A 209 16.81 -5.35 3.63
N LEU A 210 15.75 -5.04 4.39
CA LEU A 210 15.69 -5.39 5.82
C LEU A 210 15.71 -6.89 6.03
N GLY A 211 15.00 -7.68 5.22
CA GLY A 211 15.04 -9.14 5.26
C GLY A 211 16.46 -9.69 5.04
N PHE A 212 17.13 -9.19 4.00
CA PHE A 212 18.50 -9.58 3.69
C PHE A 212 19.47 -9.21 4.83
N VAL A 213 19.49 -7.95 5.26
CA VAL A 213 20.39 -7.48 6.34
C VAL A 213 20.18 -8.27 7.63
N SER A 214 18.92 -8.58 7.95
CA SER A 214 18.61 -9.33 9.16
C SER A 214 19.12 -10.76 9.10
N HIS A 215 18.98 -11.46 7.96
CA HIS A 215 19.53 -12.79 7.77
C HIS A 215 21.05 -12.78 7.88
N GLU A 216 21.72 -11.79 7.26
CA GLU A 216 23.17 -11.63 7.30
C GLU A 216 23.71 -11.26 8.69
N LEU A 217 22.89 -10.63 9.54
CA LEU A 217 23.25 -10.35 10.94
C LEU A 217 22.94 -11.51 11.88
N GLN A 218 21.86 -12.25 11.64
CA GLN A 218 21.48 -13.39 12.50
C GLN A 218 22.53 -14.49 12.49
N SER A 219 23.07 -14.85 11.32
CA SER A 219 24.00 -15.97 11.17
C SER A 219 25.30 -15.78 11.99
N PRO A 220 26.07 -14.68 11.85
CA PRO A 220 27.29 -14.50 12.62
C PRO A 220 27.04 -14.33 14.13
N VAL A 221 25.96 -13.64 14.51
CA VAL A 221 25.62 -13.47 15.93
C VAL A 221 25.21 -14.79 16.56
N ALA A 222 24.43 -15.64 15.86
CA ALA A 222 24.09 -16.97 16.34
C ALA A 222 25.34 -17.85 16.54
N SER A 223 26.29 -17.78 15.60
CA SER A 223 27.57 -18.48 15.75
C SER A 223 28.34 -18.01 17.01
N MET A 224 28.45 -16.68 17.22
CA MET A 224 29.10 -16.12 18.43
C MET A 224 28.42 -16.56 19.73
N VAL A 225 27.09 -16.66 19.73
CA VAL A 225 26.33 -17.16 20.90
C VAL A 225 26.61 -18.62 21.13
N THR A 226 26.63 -19.44 20.07
CA THR A 226 26.99 -20.87 20.18
C THR A 226 28.40 -21.07 20.70
N ASP A 227 29.39 -20.31 20.21
CA ASP A 227 30.77 -20.36 20.70
C ASP A 227 30.86 -19.99 22.19
N ALA A 228 30.12 -18.95 22.60
CA ALA A 228 30.04 -18.56 24.00
C ALA A 228 29.42 -19.66 24.87
N GLN A 229 28.40 -20.38 24.38
CA GLN A 229 27.76 -21.50 25.07
C GLN A 229 28.73 -22.70 25.20
N ILE A 230 29.45 -23.06 24.15
CA ILE A 230 30.45 -24.12 24.17
C ILE A 230 31.53 -23.83 25.24
N LEU A 231 31.98 -22.57 25.32
CA LEU A 231 32.96 -22.16 26.34
C LEU A 231 32.36 -22.19 27.75
N SER A 232 31.15 -21.65 27.96
CA SER A 232 30.49 -21.55 29.29
C SER A 232 30.14 -22.92 29.87
N GLN A 233 29.86 -23.91 29.00
CA GLN A 233 29.54 -25.29 29.37
C GLN A 233 30.81 -26.16 29.63
N GLY A 234 32.00 -25.63 29.38
CA GLY A 234 33.25 -26.31 29.66
C GLY A 234 33.71 -27.32 28.61
N TYR A 235 33.10 -27.37 27.41
CA TYR A 235 33.50 -28.31 26.36
C TYR A 235 34.92 -28.11 25.86
N LEU A 236 35.52 -26.93 26.03
CA LEU A 236 36.91 -26.62 25.64
C LEU A 236 37.85 -26.45 26.83
N GLY A 237 37.42 -26.87 28.04
CA GLY A 237 38.18 -26.79 29.28
C GLY A 237 37.52 -25.87 30.30
N ASP A 238 38.02 -25.91 31.55
CA ASP A 238 37.45 -25.14 32.67
C ASP A 238 37.84 -23.67 32.58
N LEU A 239 36.84 -22.81 32.77
CA LEU A 239 37.01 -21.36 32.87
C LEU A 239 37.17 -20.91 34.31
N THR A 240 37.99 -19.89 34.53
CA THR A 240 38.00 -19.19 35.84
C THR A 240 36.65 -18.53 36.09
N PRO A 241 36.25 -18.25 37.35
CA PRO A 241 34.98 -17.58 37.65
C PRO A 241 34.81 -16.25 36.90
N GLU A 242 35.87 -15.47 36.73
CA GLU A 242 35.86 -14.18 36.02
C GLU A 242 35.69 -14.39 34.51
N GLN A 243 36.36 -15.37 33.91
CA GLN A 243 36.21 -15.74 32.49
C GLN A 243 34.78 -16.22 32.20
N ARG A 244 34.25 -17.10 33.06
CA ARG A 244 32.87 -17.61 32.94
C ARG A 244 31.85 -16.47 33.00
N ALA A 245 32.01 -15.54 33.94
CA ALA A 245 31.12 -14.38 34.05
C ALA A 245 31.15 -13.50 32.77
N LYS A 246 32.34 -13.35 32.14
CA LYS A 246 32.51 -12.59 30.91
C LYS A 246 31.84 -13.28 29.73
N VAL A 247 32.04 -14.61 29.58
CA VAL A 247 31.46 -15.44 28.51
C VAL A 247 29.93 -15.43 28.62
N LEU A 248 29.35 -15.64 29.80
CA LEU A 248 27.92 -15.55 30.03
C LEU A 248 27.35 -14.15 29.70
N SER A 249 28.16 -13.09 29.94
CA SER A 249 27.76 -11.73 29.52
C SER A 249 27.74 -11.57 28.00
N MET A 250 28.70 -12.21 27.27
CA MET A 250 28.72 -12.21 25.79
C MET A 250 27.52 -12.97 25.22
N GLU A 251 27.23 -14.16 25.77
CA GLU A 251 26.07 -14.96 25.40
C GLU A 251 24.75 -14.15 25.52
N ARG A 252 24.52 -13.55 26.70
CA ARG A 252 23.33 -12.72 26.94
C ARG A 252 23.22 -11.53 25.97
N LYS A 253 24.34 -10.89 25.62
CA LYS A 253 24.34 -9.79 24.64
C LYS A 253 24.05 -10.28 23.23
N GLY A 254 24.60 -11.43 22.83
CA GLY A 254 24.33 -12.04 21.54
C GLY A 254 22.87 -12.44 21.38
N GLN A 255 22.30 -13.11 22.38
CA GLN A 255 20.87 -13.46 22.42
C GLN A 255 19.97 -12.22 22.31
N TYR A 256 20.33 -11.14 23.02
CA TYR A 256 19.62 -9.87 22.93
C TYR A 256 19.68 -9.26 21.52
N LEU A 257 20.85 -9.30 20.85
CA LEU A 257 20.96 -8.81 19.48
C LEU A 257 20.10 -9.64 18.52
N LEU A 258 20.08 -10.98 18.68
CA LEU A 258 19.21 -11.85 17.86
C LEU A 258 17.71 -11.52 18.05
N SER A 259 17.28 -11.24 19.28
CA SER A 259 15.89 -10.84 19.52
C SER A 259 15.58 -9.49 18.89
N LEU A 260 16.49 -8.52 18.95
CA LEU A 260 16.35 -7.22 18.28
C LEU A 260 16.17 -7.36 16.78
N VAL A 261 17.03 -8.16 16.14
CA VAL A 261 16.99 -8.37 14.69
C VAL A 261 15.66 -9.00 14.27
N ARG A 262 15.15 -10.00 15.03
CA ARG A 262 13.83 -10.61 14.77
C ARG A 262 12.71 -9.60 14.89
N GLU A 263 12.67 -8.83 15.98
CA GLU A 263 11.63 -7.81 16.20
C GLU A 263 11.63 -6.73 15.11
N TYR A 264 12.81 -6.33 14.58
CA TYR A 264 12.90 -5.41 13.44
C TYR A 264 12.38 -6.01 12.14
N LEU A 265 12.62 -7.31 11.90
CA LEU A 265 12.05 -8.03 10.75
C LEU A 265 10.51 -8.09 10.81
N ASP A 266 9.99 -8.49 11.97
CA ASP A 266 8.55 -8.56 12.18
C ASP A 266 7.91 -7.19 11.94
N LEU A 267 8.54 -6.10 12.41
CA LEU A 267 8.11 -4.74 12.14
C LEU A 267 8.09 -4.42 10.64
N ALA A 268 9.16 -4.76 9.91
CA ALA A 268 9.28 -4.48 8.50
C ALA A 268 8.22 -5.23 7.66
N GLN A 269 7.96 -6.50 7.98
CA GLN A 269 6.90 -7.29 7.33
C GLN A 269 5.50 -6.72 7.60
N VAL A 270 5.27 -6.27 8.84
CA VAL A 270 4.01 -5.62 9.23
C VAL A 270 3.80 -4.30 8.48
N GLU A 271 4.85 -3.51 8.26
CA GLU A 271 4.79 -2.22 7.57
C GLU A 271 4.79 -2.34 6.05
N GLY A 272 5.52 -3.30 5.51
CA GLY A 272 5.60 -3.57 4.06
C GLY A 272 4.28 -4.01 3.44
N GLY A 273 3.25 -4.24 4.25
CA GLY A 273 1.96 -4.76 3.77
C GLY A 273 2.03 -6.24 3.36
N GLU A 274 3.14 -6.92 3.64
CA GLU A 274 3.32 -8.35 3.37
C GLU A 274 2.54 -9.22 4.36
N LEU A 275 2.16 -8.65 5.51
CA LEU A 275 1.31 -9.32 6.48
C LEU A 275 -0.12 -9.41 5.93
N ARG A 276 -0.36 -10.43 5.12
CA ARG A 276 -1.69 -10.75 4.62
C ARG A 276 -2.43 -11.58 5.64
N LEU A 277 -3.60 -11.09 6.04
CA LEU A 277 -4.51 -11.87 6.87
C LEU A 277 -4.96 -13.11 6.09
N ALA A 278 -4.73 -14.30 6.66
CA ALA A 278 -5.21 -15.59 6.13
C ALA A 278 -6.27 -16.19 7.08
N PRO A 279 -7.47 -15.60 7.14
CA PRO A 279 -8.47 -16.00 8.12
C PRO A 279 -9.02 -17.39 7.79
N ARG A 280 -9.24 -18.20 8.82
CA ARG A 280 -9.94 -19.48 8.76
C ARG A 280 -11.25 -19.36 9.51
N SER A 281 -12.30 -19.96 8.95
CA SER A 281 -13.59 -20.08 9.62
C SER A 281 -13.51 -21.12 10.73
N ARG A 282 -14.29 -20.90 11.80
CA ARG A 282 -14.52 -21.87 12.89
C ARG A 282 -13.26 -22.30 13.64
N VAL A 283 -12.35 -21.34 13.91
CA VAL A 283 -11.16 -21.59 14.71
C VAL A 283 -11.54 -21.76 16.18
N ASP A 284 -11.05 -22.82 16.82
CA ASP A 284 -11.07 -22.96 18.30
C ASP A 284 -9.91 -22.14 18.88
N VAL A 285 -10.25 -20.95 19.38
CA VAL A 285 -9.24 -20.01 19.88
C VAL A 285 -8.58 -20.50 21.16
N MET A 286 -9.29 -21.27 21.99
CA MET A 286 -8.68 -21.81 23.21
C MET A 286 -7.59 -22.83 22.90
N GLU A 287 -7.84 -23.71 21.94
CA GLU A 287 -6.89 -24.75 21.54
C GLU A 287 -5.79 -24.21 20.63
N GLU A 288 -6.17 -23.54 19.52
CA GLU A 288 -5.23 -23.18 18.45
C GLU A 288 -4.46 -21.87 18.71
N VAL A 289 -4.90 -21.03 19.66
CA VAL A 289 -4.24 -19.76 19.96
C VAL A 289 -3.74 -19.73 21.40
N VAL A 290 -4.64 -19.90 22.38
CA VAL A 290 -4.27 -19.70 23.80
C VAL A 290 -3.41 -20.85 24.32
N ALA A 291 -3.81 -22.10 24.12
CA ALA A 291 -3.05 -23.26 24.61
C ALA A 291 -1.66 -23.32 23.97
N GLU A 292 -1.58 -23.18 22.64
CA GLU A 292 -0.29 -23.18 21.94
C GLU A 292 0.62 -22.01 22.38
N ALA A 293 0.07 -20.81 22.63
CA ALA A 293 0.85 -19.67 23.10
C ALA A 293 1.37 -19.91 24.52
N VAL A 294 0.54 -20.47 25.42
CA VAL A 294 0.92 -20.83 26.79
C VAL A 294 2.03 -21.87 26.80
N ASP A 295 1.92 -22.91 25.96
CA ASP A 295 2.94 -23.97 25.88
C ASP A 295 4.29 -23.44 25.39
N LEU A 296 4.29 -22.48 24.45
CA LEU A 296 5.52 -21.83 23.97
C LEU A 296 6.27 -21.06 25.06
N VAL A 297 5.54 -20.39 25.98
CA VAL A 297 6.17 -19.55 27.00
C VAL A 297 6.35 -20.26 28.34
N ARG A 298 5.75 -21.43 28.55
CA ARG A 298 5.80 -22.20 29.80
C ARG A 298 7.22 -22.45 30.30
N PRO A 299 8.21 -22.90 29.49
CA PRO A 299 9.56 -23.12 29.98
C PRO A 299 10.21 -21.84 30.54
N GLN A 300 9.88 -20.69 29.97
CA GLN A 300 10.38 -19.42 30.44
C GLN A 300 9.68 -18.96 31.74
N ALA A 301 8.38 -19.17 31.86
CA ALA A 301 7.62 -18.87 33.06
C ALA A 301 8.12 -19.75 34.25
N ASP A 302 8.33 -21.05 34.02
CA ASP A 302 8.84 -21.98 35.01
C ASP A 302 10.24 -21.60 35.49
N ALA A 303 11.11 -21.16 34.57
CA ALA A 303 12.48 -20.70 34.89
C ALA A 303 12.49 -19.45 35.82
N HIS A 304 11.43 -18.64 35.77
CA HIS A 304 11.23 -17.46 36.64
C HIS A 304 10.32 -17.76 37.85
N GLY A 305 9.94 -19.01 38.06
CA GLY A 305 9.04 -19.42 39.16
C GLY A 305 7.63 -18.85 39.05
N ILE A 306 7.18 -18.43 37.90
CA ILE A 306 5.90 -17.75 37.66
C ILE A 306 4.75 -18.80 37.61
N HIS A 307 3.67 -18.51 38.32
CA HIS A 307 2.44 -19.30 38.27
C HIS A 307 1.56 -18.89 37.11
N LEU A 308 1.68 -19.63 35.99
CA LEU A 308 0.91 -19.38 34.76
C LEU A 308 -0.41 -20.16 34.79
N MET A 309 -1.54 -19.45 34.85
CA MET A 309 -2.88 -20.01 34.92
C MET A 309 -3.71 -19.64 33.69
N THR A 310 -4.39 -20.62 33.11
CA THR A 310 -5.37 -20.39 32.02
C THR A 310 -6.78 -20.56 32.57
N CYS A 311 -7.60 -19.51 32.47
CA CYS A 311 -8.99 -19.54 32.87
C CYS A 311 -9.82 -20.12 31.74
N VAL A 312 -10.34 -21.34 31.92
CA VAL A 312 -11.23 -22.00 30.96
C VAL A 312 -12.61 -21.36 31.05
N PRO A 313 -13.16 -20.80 29.96
CA PRO A 313 -14.48 -20.19 29.97
C PRO A 313 -15.61 -21.23 30.13
N SER A 314 -16.65 -20.83 30.85
CA SER A 314 -17.89 -21.62 30.98
C SER A 314 -19.08 -20.69 30.75
N PRO A 315 -19.88 -20.88 29.68
CA PRO A 315 -19.77 -21.94 28.65
C PRO A 315 -18.53 -21.84 27.78
N ALA A 316 -18.23 -22.91 27.03
CA ALA A 316 -17.13 -22.90 26.05
C ALA A 316 -17.32 -21.80 25.00
N LEU A 317 -16.21 -21.23 24.53
CA LEU A 317 -16.24 -20.17 23.52
C LEU A 317 -16.79 -20.71 22.19
N PRO A 318 -17.59 -19.91 21.47
CA PRO A 318 -17.94 -20.25 20.10
C PRO A 318 -16.70 -20.18 19.21
N PRO A 319 -16.60 -21.02 18.17
CA PRO A 319 -15.53 -20.91 17.18
C PRO A 319 -15.66 -19.60 16.40
N VAL A 320 -14.54 -18.97 16.03
CA VAL A 320 -14.50 -17.66 15.36
C VAL A 320 -13.74 -17.68 14.06
N CYS A 321 -14.02 -16.71 13.18
CA CYS A 321 -13.23 -16.44 12.00
C CYS A 321 -12.02 -15.57 12.37
N CYS A 322 -10.82 -16.13 12.29
CA CYS A 322 -9.58 -15.40 12.54
C CYS A 322 -8.38 -16.09 11.87
N ASP A 323 -7.26 -15.41 11.85
CA ASP A 323 -5.96 -16.01 11.54
C ASP A 323 -5.31 -16.47 12.86
N PRO A 324 -5.33 -17.79 13.17
CA PRO A 324 -4.84 -18.29 14.44
C PRO A 324 -3.33 -18.10 14.59
N THR A 325 -2.56 -18.10 13.49
CA THR A 325 -1.11 -17.89 13.52
C THR A 325 -0.78 -16.48 13.99
N LEU A 326 -1.46 -15.48 13.43
CA LEU A 326 -1.25 -14.08 13.80
C LEU A 326 -1.74 -13.79 15.22
N LEU A 327 -2.90 -14.33 15.63
CA LEU A 327 -3.40 -14.14 17.00
C LEU A 327 -2.51 -14.84 18.03
N ARG A 328 -1.90 -15.97 17.70
CA ARG A 328 -0.92 -16.63 18.56
C ARG A 328 0.30 -15.75 18.77
N ILE A 329 0.81 -15.08 17.73
CA ILE A 329 1.92 -14.11 17.84
C ILE A 329 1.53 -13.00 18.83
N VAL A 330 0.31 -12.45 18.73
CA VAL A 330 -0.18 -11.45 19.68
C VAL A 330 -0.18 -12.00 21.12
N THR A 331 -0.77 -13.19 21.31
CA THR A 331 -0.91 -13.80 22.63
C THR A 331 0.45 -14.11 23.27
N VAL A 332 1.40 -14.66 22.48
CA VAL A 332 2.78 -14.91 22.93
C VAL A 332 3.46 -13.60 23.36
N ASN A 333 3.32 -12.54 22.54
CA ASN A 333 3.92 -11.26 22.86
C ASN A 333 3.36 -10.64 24.16
N LEU A 334 2.04 -10.78 24.42
CA LEU A 334 1.44 -10.34 25.68
C LEU A 334 1.94 -11.17 26.86
N LEU A 335 2.08 -12.48 26.69
CA LEU A 335 2.62 -13.40 27.70
C LEU A 335 4.10 -13.11 27.99
N ASP A 336 4.92 -12.93 26.96
CA ASP A 336 6.33 -12.54 27.12
C ASP A 336 6.47 -11.21 27.87
N ASN A 337 5.61 -10.24 27.59
CA ASN A 337 5.57 -9.00 28.34
C ASN A 337 5.17 -9.22 29.81
N ALA A 338 4.20 -10.08 30.07
CA ALA A 338 3.79 -10.41 31.43
C ALA A 338 4.91 -11.10 32.22
N ILE A 339 5.66 -12.04 31.62
CA ILE A 339 6.82 -12.69 32.23
C ILE A 339 7.94 -11.68 32.49
N LYS A 340 8.19 -10.81 31.51
CA LYS A 340 9.31 -9.88 31.52
C LYS A 340 9.10 -8.70 32.47
N TYR A 341 7.87 -8.23 32.60
CA TYR A 341 7.54 -7.04 33.41
C TYR A 341 6.76 -7.35 34.70
N GLY A 342 6.31 -8.60 34.85
CA GLY A 342 5.71 -9.09 36.09
C GLY A 342 6.70 -9.30 37.25
N ASP A 343 6.20 -9.67 38.41
CA ASP A 343 7.01 -10.05 39.56
C ASP A 343 7.66 -11.41 39.38
N GLU A 344 8.88 -11.58 39.84
CA GLU A 344 9.55 -12.88 39.90
C GLU A 344 8.80 -13.79 40.89
N GLY A 345 8.43 -15.00 40.48
CA GLY A 345 7.57 -15.88 41.25
C GLY A 345 6.10 -15.43 41.38
N GLY A 346 5.69 -14.44 40.58
CA GLY A 346 4.33 -13.89 40.59
C GLY A 346 3.34 -14.71 39.80
N ASP A 347 2.11 -14.17 39.67
CA ASP A 347 1.01 -14.80 38.99
C ASP A 347 0.80 -14.19 37.58
N ILE A 348 0.54 -15.05 36.58
CA ILE A 348 0.03 -14.66 35.26
C ILE A 348 -1.26 -15.40 34.98
N ARG A 349 -2.31 -14.69 34.53
CA ARG A 349 -3.61 -15.25 34.22
C ARG A 349 -3.99 -14.93 32.78
N VAL A 350 -4.29 -15.95 32.01
CA VAL A 350 -4.83 -15.81 30.65
C VAL A 350 -6.32 -16.11 30.68
N LYS A 351 -7.15 -15.19 30.20
CA LYS A 351 -8.60 -15.34 30.12
C LYS A 351 -9.07 -15.08 28.69
N ALA A 352 -10.02 -15.90 28.24
CA ALA A 352 -10.75 -15.66 27.01
C ALA A 352 -12.27 -15.69 27.30
N GLU A 353 -12.99 -14.71 26.76
CA GLU A 353 -14.43 -14.55 26.98
C GLU A 353 -15.12 -13.88 25.79
N VAL A 354 -16.42 -14.05 25.68
CA VAL A 354 -17.24 -13.29 24.72
C VAL A 354 -17.78 -12.05 25.44
N THR A 355 -17.60 -10.89 24.84
CA THR A 355 -18.11 -9.60 25.29
C THR A 355 -19.04 -9.00 24.24
N LEU A 356 -19.83 -8.01 24.60
CA LEU A 356 -20.68 -7.27 23.66
C LEU A 356 -20.08 -5.89 23.41
N ASP A 357 -20.04 -5.47 22.15
CA ASP A 357 -19.66 -4.11 21.82
C ASP A 357 -20.83 -3.11 22.07
N GLU A 358 -20.56 -1.82 21.94
CA GLU A 358 -21.57 -0.76 22.15
C GLU A 358 -22.81 -0.87 21.24
N LYS A 359 -22.72 -1.63 20.18
CA LYS A 359 -23.82 -1.89 19.21
C LYS A 359 -24.50 -3.24 19.42
N GLY A 360 -24.09 -3.98 20.45
CA GLY A 360 -24.58 -5.31 20.77
C GLY A 360 -23.98 -6.44 19.92
N GLY A 361 -22.89 -6.19 19.19
CA GLY A 361 -22.14 -7.21 18.45
C GLY A 361 -21.25 -8.03 19.39
N GLU A 362 -21.24 -9.34 19.20
CA GLU A 362 -20.38 -10.25 19.96
C GLU A 362 -18.91 -10.07 19.57
N ARG A 363 -18.04 -10.00 20.59
CA ARG A 363 -16.59 -9.93 20.44
C ARG A 363 -15.92 -11.00 21.31
N LEU A 364 -14.90 -11.61 20.76
CA LEU A 364 -13.98 -12.45 21.52
C LEU A 364 -12.92 -11.56 22.12
N ARG A 365 -12.82 -11.54 23.47
CA ARG A 365 -11.76 -10.86 24.23
C ARG A 365 -10.79 -11.90 24.77
N ILE A 366 -9.50 -11.67 24.55
CA ILE A 366 -8.40 -12.39 25.20
C ILE A 366 -7.62 -11.40 26.04
N SER A 367 -7.43 -11.71 27.34
CA SER A 367 -6.66 -10.88 28.25
C SER A 367 -5.55 -11.68 28.94
N VAL A 368 -4.43 -11.01 29.17
CA VAL A 368 -3.27 -11.49 29.91
C VAL A 368 -3.03 -10.52 31.04
N TRP A 369 -3.27 -10.98 32.25
CA TRP A 369 -3.06 -10.25 33.50
C TRP A 369 -1.79 -10.77 34.19
N ASN A 370 -1.01 -9.87 34.79
CA ASN A 370 0.14 -10.25 35.64
C ASN A 370 0.23 -9.39 36.90
N SER A 371 0.67 -10.00 38.00
CA SER A 371 1.16 -9.23 39.15
C SER A 371 2.47 -8.52 38.79
N GLY A 372 2.68 -7.33 39.33
CA GLY A 372 3.91 -6.59 39.08
C GLY A 372 3.78 -5.07 39.28
N PRO A 373 4.81 -4.31 38.89
CA PRO A 373 4.85 -2.87 39.11
C PRO A 373 3.79 -2.06 38.39
N GLY A 374 3.14 -2.67 37.39
CA GLY A 374 2.15 -1.97 36.58
C GLY A 374 2.69 -0.74 35.86
N PHE A 375 1.79 0.19 35.47
CA PHE A 375 2.13 1.47 34.85
C PHE A 375 1.10 2.54 35.23
N SER A 376 1.48 3.81 35.08
CA SER A 376 0.59 4.94 35.38
C SER A 376 -0.44 5.16 34.27
N HIS A 377 -1.62 5.69 34.62
CA HIS A 377 -2.68 5.99 33.69
C HIS A 377 -2.23 6.96 32.55
N GLY A 378 -1.33 7.89 32.83
CA GLY A 378 -0.78 8.82 31.82
C GLY A 378 0.13 8.18 30.79
N GLU A 379 0.63 6.96 31.01
CA GLU A 379 1.51 6.24 30.12
C GLU A 379 0.77 5.26 29.20
N GLN A 380 -0.48 4.92 29.51
CA GLN A 380 -1.31 4.00 28.74
C GLN A 380 -1.36 4.33 27.24
N ASN A 381 -1.50 5.61 26.89
CA ASN A 381 -1.58 6.08 25.50
C ASN A 381 -0.25 5.97 24.70
N LYS A 382 0.86 5.67 25.39
CA LYS A 382 2.18 5.51 24.77
C LYS A 382 2.50 4.06 24.44
N LEU A 383 1.85 3.08 25.10
CA LEU A 383 2.20 1.66 25.07
C LEU A 383 2.18 1.03 23.68
N PHE A 384 1.26 1.47 22.81
CA PHE A 384 1.07 0.92 21.47
C PHE A 384 1.74 1.75 20.37
N ARG A 385 2.64 2.71 20.74
CA ARG A 385 3.42 3.49 19.79
C ARG A 385 4.74 2.78 19.48
N ARG A 386 5.26 2.99 18.29
CA ARG A 386 6.57 2.45 17.87
C ARG A 386 7.68 2.93 18.77
N PHE A 387 8.58 2.01 19.13
CA PHE A 387 9.77 2.30 19.97
C PHE A 387 9.44 2.94 21.30
N SER A 388 8.19 2.86 21.72
CA SER A 388 7.75 3.42 22.99
C SER A 388 8.14 2.48 24.14
N ARG A 389 8.75 3.05 25.17
CA ARG A 389 9.04 2.39 26.43
C ARG A 389 8.57 3.29 27.55
N LEU A 390 8.13 2.68 28.65
CA LEU A 390 7.74 3.43 29.84
C LEU A 390 8.97 4.02 30.52
N ASP A 391 8.83 5.22 31.08
CA ASP A 391 9.93 5.97 31.71
C ASP A 391 10.19 5.58 33.16
N ASP A 392 9.45 4.61 33.71
CA ASP A 392 9.62 4.14 35.09
C ASP A 392 11.00 3.48 35.28
N PRO A 393 11.77 3.88 36.26
CA PRO A 393 13.09 3.32 36.58
C PRO A 393 13.07 1.80 36.86
N ALA A 394 11.99 1.27 37.46
CA ALA A 394 11.83 -0.17 37.71
C ALA A 394 11.65 -0.96 36.36
N LEU A 395 11.05 -0.35 35.37
CA LEU A 395 10.80 -0.93 34.05
C LEU A 395 11.97 -0.69 33.07
N LYS A 396 12.72 0.41 33.23
CA LYS A 396 13.89 0.74 32.37
C LYS A 396 15.03 -0.29 32.45
N SER A 397 15.19 -0.93 33.60
CA SER A 397 16.20 -1.97 33.77
C SER A 397 15.91 -3.24 33.00
N ARG A 398 14.64 -3.48 32.64
CA ARG A 398 14.18 -4.64 31.90
C ARG A 398 14.29 -4.38 30.39
N ARG A 399 14.92 -5.29 29.64
CA ARG A 399 15.25 -5.12 28.22
C ARG A 399 14.01 -5.24 27.34
N GLY A 400 13.83 -4.32 26.39
CA GLY A 400 12.75 -4.35 25.40
C GLY A 400 12.97 -3.32 24.32
N THR A 401 12.50 -3.60 23.08
CA THR A 401 12.63 -2.75 21.89
C THR A 401 11.51 -1.71 21.77
N GLY A 402 10.35 -1.96 22.39
CA GLY A 402 9.15 -1.15 22.23
C GLY A 402 8.43 -1.39 20.90
N VAL A 403 8.70 -2.51 20.21
CA VAL A 403 8.08 -2.87 18.93
C VAL A 403 6.95 -3.89 19.10
N GLY A 404 7.07 -4.82 20.06
CA GLY A 404 6.13 -5.93 20.22
C GLY A 404 4.66 -5.52 20.38
N LEU A 405 4.36 -4.57 21.26
CA LEU A 405 2.98 -4.09 21.45
C LEU A 405 2.43 -3.34 20.24
N TYR A 406 3.28 -2.63 19.50
CA TYR A 406 2.88 -2.01 18.22
C TYR A 406 2.53 -3.07 17.18
N ASN A 407 3.32 -4.14 17.04
CA ASN A 407 3.04 -5.25 16.14
C ASN A 407 1.72 -5.95 16.53
N SER A 408 1.51 -6.19 17.84
CA SER A 408 0.25 -6.72 18.36
C SER A 408 -0.94 -5.84 17.98
N TRP A 409 -0.82 -4.52 18.15
CA TRP A 409 -1.85 -3.56 17.73
C TRP A 409 -2.16 -3.66 16.25
N ARG A 410 -1.17 -3.73 15.37
CA ARG A 410 -1.36 -3.86 13.91
C ARG A 410 -2.06 -5.16 13.53
N ILE A 411 -1.65 -6.28 14.10
CA ILE A 411 -2.28 -7.59 13.86
C ILE A 411 -3.76 -7.57 14.29
N VAL A 412 -4.05 -7.00 15.45
CA VAL A 412 -5.41 -6.86 15.95
C VAL A 412 -6.25 -5.95 15.05
N GLN A 413 -5.67 -4.85 14.53
CA GLN A 413 -6.34 -3.96 13.56
C GLN A 413 -6.68 -4.69 12.25
N LEU A 414 -5.80 -5.56 11.74
CA LEU A 414 -6.09 -6.40 10.56
C LEU A 414 -7.32 -7.29 10.79
N HIS A 415 -7.53 -7.76 12.03
CA HIS A 415 -8.73 -8.52 12.44
C HIS A 415 -9.95 -7.63 12.75
N LYS A 416 -9.90 -6.33 12.45
CA LYS A 416 -10.95 -5.34 12.80
C LYS A 416 -11.22 -5.30 14.30
N GLY A 417 -10.19 -5.58 15.09
CA GLY A 417 -10.21 -5.67 16.54
C GLY A 417 -9.76 -4.39 17.25
N ARG A 418 -9.70 -4.46 18.56
CA ARG A 418 -9.18 -3.42 19.46
C ARG A 418 -8.21 -4.05 20.44
N ILE A 419 -7.15 -3.35 20.83
CA ILE A 419 -6.23 -3.73 21.89
C ILE A 419 -6.25 -2.67 22.97
N ALA A 420 -6.17 -3.08 24.21
CA ALA A 420 -6.22 -2.21 25.40
C ALA A 420 -5.21 -2.68 26.45
N ALA A 421 -4.85 -1.78 27.35
CA ALA A 421 -4.05 -2.10 28.51
C ALA A 421 -4.63 -1.36 29.73
N GLU A 422 -4.74 -2.04 30.86
CA GLU A 422 -5.21 -1.54 32.12
C GLU A 422 -4.19 -1.90 33.20
N SER A 423 -4.08 -1.08 34.23
CA SER A 423 -3.08 -1.31 35.26
C SER A 423 -3.41 -0.54 36.57
N GLU A 424 -3.02 -1.14 37.68
CA GLU A 424 -2.89 -0.44 38.95
C GLU A 424 -1.40 -0.39 39.33
N GLN A 425 -0.85 0.82 39.36
CA GLN A 425 0.57 1.02 39.59
C GLN A 425 1.00 0.43 40.92
N GLY A 426 2.05 -0.39 40.91
CA GLY A 426 2.56 -1.12 42.06
C GLY A 426 1.86 -2.44 42.36
N GLN A 427 0.86 -2.87 41.61
CA GLN A 427 0.09 -4.07 41.89
C GLN A 427 -0.03 -5.04 40.70
N TRP A 428 -0.51 -4.58 39.54
CA TRP A 428 -0.77 -5.44 38.41
C TRP A 428 -0.85 -4.67 37.09
N ALA A 429 -0.73 -5.41 35.97
CA ALA A 429 -1.08 -4.97 34.63
C ALA A 429 -1.93 -6.02 33.91
N GLU A 430 -2.86 -5.59 33.05
CA GLU A 430 -3.63 -6.42 32.15
C GLU A 430 -3.55 -5.85 30.72
N PHE A 431 -3.19 -6.70 29.77
CA PHE A 431 -3.24 -6.39 28.35
C PHE A 431 -4.32 -7.26 27.70
N SER A 432 -5.20 -6.66 26.93
CA SER A 432 -6.30 -7.39 26.28
C SER A 432 -6.49 -6.96 24.83
N PHE A 433 -6.96 -7.89 24.02
CA PHE A 433 -7.42 -7.58 22.69
C PHE A 433 -8.79 -8.22 22.41
N GLU A 434 -9.52 -7.57 21.50
CA GLU A 434 -10.86 -7.98 21.10
C GLU A 434 -10.96 -8.08 19.58
N ILE A 435 -11.58 -9.15 19.08
CA ILE A 435 -11.89 -9.32 17.66
C ILE A 435 -13.38 -9.64 17.49
N PRO A 436 -14.00 -9.42 16.31
CA PRO A 436 -15.37 -9.86 16.06
C PRO A 436 -15.52 -11.36 16.26
N ALA A 437 -16.56 -11.79 16.99
CA ALA A 437 -16.84 -13.21 17.28
C ALA A 437 -17.75 -13.86 16.22
N ALA A 438 -17.46 -13.63 14.92
CA ALA A 438 -18.18 -14.27 13.82
C ALA A 438 -17.57 -15.65 13.53
N ALA A 439 -18.38 -16.69 13.47
CA ALA A 439 -17.91 -18.07 13.22
C ALA A 439 -17.37 -18.24 11.79
N ASP A 440 -18.03 -17.63 10.81
CA ASP A 440 -17.69 -17.75 9.40
C ASP A 440 -17.04 -16.47 8.89
N CYS A 441 -15.99 -16.63 8.10
CA CYS A 441 -15.32 -15.49 7.46
C CYS A 441 -16.22 -14.87 6.39
N PRO A 442 -16.28 -13.54 6.28
CA PRO A 442 -17.01 -12.90 5.21
C PRO A 442 -16.47 -13.43 3.87
N VAL A 443 -17.37 -13.98 3.05
CA VAL A 443 -17.04 -14.35 1.68
C VAL A 443 -16.57 -13.07 1.00
N PRO A 444 -15.38 -13.02 0.36
CA PRO A 444 -15.02 -11.87 -0.46
C PRO A 444 -16.18 -11.66 -1.43
N GLU A 445 -16.75 -10.45 -1.45
CA GLU A 445 -17.72 -10.10 -2.49
C GLU A 445 -17.05 -10.46 -3.82
N ALA A 446 -17.62 -11.48 -4.49
CA ALA A 446 -17.18 -11.84 -5.83
C ALA A 446 -17.30 -10.55 -6.63
N VAL A 447 -16.16 -10.00 -7.07
CA VAL A 447 -16.17 -9.00 -8.12
C VAL A 447 -16.93 -9.67 -9.25
N ASP A 448 -18.15 -9.24 -9.46
CA ASP A 448 -19.02 -9.70 -10.54
C ASP A 448 -18.28 -9.43 -11.86
N LEU A 449 -17.46 -10.41 -12.24
CA LEU A 449 -16.92 -10.51 -13.59
C LEU A 449 -18.11 -10.97 -14.41
N GLY A 450 -18.94 -9.95 -14.78
CA GLY A 450 -20.10 -10.17 -15.62
C GLY A 450 -19.79 -11.18 -16.70
N SER A 451 -20.39 -12.36 -16.54
CA SER A 451 -20.50 -13.37 -17.57
C SER A 451 -21.38 -12.79 -18.66
N SER A 452 -20.78 -12.14 -19.63
CA SER A 452 -21.41 -11.92 -20.94
C SER A 452 -20.99 -13.06 -21.83
N ALA A 453 -21.95 -13.97 -22.00
CA ALA A 453 -22.01 -14.91 -23.10
C ALA A 453 -22.19 -14.20 -24.43
#